data_083f5ee25709cf937563f2e3fb7757e6
#
_entry.id   083f5ee25709cf937563f2e3fb7757e6
#
_cell.length_a   1.000
_cell.length_b   1.000
_cell.length_c   1.000
_cell.angle_alpha   90.00
_cell.angle_beta   90.00
_cell.angle_gamma   90.00
#
_symmetry.space_group_name_H-M   'P 1'
#
loop_
_entity.id
_entity.type
_entity.pdbx_description
1 polymer ?
#
loop_
_entity_poly.entity_id
_entity_poly.type
_entity_poly.pdbx_seq_one_letter_code
_entity_poly.pdbx_strand_id
1 'polypeptide(L)'
;VRAMGFEAAYEAGLISDRVRDDLVPRVLILGGESSGKSTLVEALAKTLNTSSTHEYGRTLWEQRSGQLFFEDMEAIAKEQILMEEHQAQYAHKVLICDTSPLTTLFYSREMFGMVSPKLSDLAEDHKYDAIYICDNDIPFEQDGTRRDTAFREKAYDFYVKFCGVPPYAIIVRGTVEERVSQVLTDLKEKGLV
;
A
#
# COMPACT_ATOMS: atom_id res chain seq x y z
N VAL A 1 -21.24 -12.06 -11.95
CA VAL A 1 -19.90 -11.76 -11.45
C VAL A 1 -19.87 -11.82 -9.93
N ARG A 2 -20.69 -11.06 -9.17
CA ARG A 2 -20.66 -11.07 -7.70
C ARG A 2 -20.90 -12.45 -7.05
N ALA A 3 -21.74 -13.29 -7.65
CA ALA A 3 -22.03 -14.63 -7.13
C ALA A 3 -20.99 -15.69 -7.50
N MET A 4 -20.18 -15.44 -8.54
CA MET A 4 -19.22 -16.38 -9.12
C MET A 4 -17.77 -16.05 -8.74
N GLY A 5 -17.50 -14.80 -8.36
CA GLY A 5 -16.15 -14.24 -8.25
C GLY A 5 -15.60 -13.76 -9.62
N PHE A 6 -14.68 -12.80 -9.58
CA PHE A 6 -14.16 -12.18 -10.81
C PHE A 6 -13.26 -13.13 -11.60
N GLU A 7 -12.45 -13.95 -10.94
CA GLU A 7 -11.57 -14.93 -11.60
C GLU A 7 -12.38 -15.99 -12.36
N ALA A 8 -13.38 -16.59 -11.70
CA ALA A 8 -14.24 -17.57 -12.38
C ALA A 8 -15.04 -16.94 -13.53
N ALA A 9 -15.44 -15.67 -13.41
CA ALA A 9 -16.10 -14.96 -14.50
C ALA A 9 -15.14 -14.68 -15.68
N TYR A 10 -13.87 -14.42 -15.41
CA TYR A 10 -12.84 -14.25 -16.41
C TYR A 10 -12.53 -15.58 -17.13
N GLU A 11 -12.28 -16.66 -16.38
CA GLU A 11 -12.05 -18.01 -16.92
C GLU A 11 -13.24 -18.50 -17.78
N ALA A 12 -14.45 -18.11 -17.41
CA ALA A 12 -15.65 -18.40 -18.20
C ALA A 12 -15.84 -17.47 -19.40
N GLY A 13 -14.94 -16.52 -19.66
CA GLY A 13 -15.01 -15.57 -20.78
C GLY A 13 -16.13 -14.52 -20.66
N LEU A 14 -16.66 -14.31 -19.43
CA LEU A 14 -17.76 -13.38 -19.18
C LEU A 14 -17.30 -11.92 -18.99
N ILE A 15 -16.02 -11.72 -18.75
CA ILE A 15 -15.39 -10.40 -18.59
C ILE A 15 -14.07 -10.35 -19.38
N SER A 16 -13.70 -9.17 -19.85
CA SER A 16 -12.44 -8.93 -20.55
C SER A 16 -11.28 -8.77 -19.56
N ASP A 17 -10.03 -8.83 -20.07
CA ASP A 17 -8.81 -8.58 -19.30
C ASP A 17 -8.91 -7.27 -18.51
N ARG A 18 -9.27 -6.18 -19.18
CA ARG A 18 -9.41 -4.86 -18.55
C ARG A 18 -10.42 -4.86 -17.38
N VAL A 19 -11.57 -5.50 -17.57
CA VAL A 19 -12.60 -5.58 -16.52
C VAL A 19 -12.12 -6.45 -15.36
N ARG A 20 -11.37 -7.52 -15.64
CA ARG A 20 -10.73 -8.33 -14.61
C ARG A 20 -9.76 -7.48 -13.78
N ASP A 21 -8.88 -6.75 -14.42
CA ASP A 21 -7.84 -5.95 -13.77
C ASP A 21 -8.45 -4.81 -12.91
N ASP A 22 -9.55 -4.21 -13.37
CA ASP A 22 -10.33 -3.22 -12.61
C ASP A 22 -11.04 -3.84 -11.39
N LEU A 23 -11.33 -5.16 -11.42
CA LEU A 23 -12.01 -5.87 -10.34
C LEU A 23 -11.06 -6.55 -9.34
N VAL A 24 -9.74 -6.57 -9.62
CA VAL A 24 -8.75 -7.11 -8.68
C VAL A 24 -8.75 -6.29 -7.39
N PRO A 25 -9.06 -6.90 -6.24
CA PRO A 25 -9.04 -6.18 -4.97
C PRO A 25 -7.62 -5.72 -4.61
N ARG A 26 -7.50 -4.49 -4.14
CA ARG A 26 -6.24 -3.89 -3.71
C ARG A 26 -6.12 -3.92 -2.20
N VAL A 27 -5.04 -4.52 -1.72
CA VAL A 27 -4.70 -4.66 -0.30
C VAL A 27 -3.52 -3.75 0.01
N LEU A 28 -3.77 -2.67 0.75
CA LEU A 28 -2.78 -1.66 1.10
C LEU A 28 -2.06 -2.00 2.41
N ILE A 29 -0.74 -1.95 2.37
CA ILE A 29 0.12 -2.05 3.55
C ILE A 29 0.75 -0.68 3.82
N LEU A 30 0.43 -0.11 4.96
CA LEU A 30 0.97 1.16 5.47
C LEU A 30 1.83 0.96 6.71
N GLY A 31 2.55 1.99 7.09
CA GLY A 31 3.38 2.04 8.31
C GLY A 31 4.56 2.99 8.13
N GLY A 32 5.18 3.38 9.22
CA GLY A 32 6.36 4.24 9.22
C GLY A 32 7.59 3.56 8.62
N GLU A 33 8.67 4.31 8.48
CA GLU A 33 9.97 3.77 8.09
C GLU A 33 10.42 2.69 9.09
N SER A 34 11.08 1.64 8.62
CA SER A 34 11.52 0.52 9.48
C SER A 34 10.40 -0.19 10.27
N SER A 35 9.14 -0.11 9.82
CA SER A 35 8.03 -0.85 10.46
C SER A 35 7.81 -2.27 9.91
N GLY A 36 8.63 -2.70 8.93
CA GLY A 36 8.52 -4.01 8.31
C GLY A 36 7.47 -4.13 7.19
N LYS A 37 6.98 -3.00 6.63
CA LYS A 37 6.00 -2.99 5.53
C LYS A 37 6.43 -3.85 4.35
N SER A 38 7.57 -3.54 3.73
CA SER A 38 8.02 -4.20 2.51
C SER A 38 8.27 -5.70 2.74
N THR A 39 8.78 -6.07 3.92
CA THR A 39 8.92 -7.49 4.32
C THR A 39 7.57 -8.18 4.41
N LEU A 40 6.55 -7.51 4.97
CA LEU A 40 5.19 -8.04 5.02
C LEU A 40 4.57 -8.16 3.63
N VAL A 41 4.76 -7.16 2.76
CA VAL A 41 4.31 -7.17 1.36
C VAL A 41 4.87 -8.36 0.62
N GLU A 42 6.19 -8.58 0.68
CA GLU A 42 6.86 -9.71 0.05
C GLU A 42 6.36 -11.06 0.59
N ALA A 43 6.19 -11.17 1.91
CA ALA A 43 5.69 -12.39 2.54
C ALA A 43 4.24 -12.71 2.13
N LEU A 44 3.37 -11.70 2.05
CA LEU A 44 1.99 -11.85 1.60
C LEU A 44 1.91 -12.21 0.13
N ALA A 45 2.65 -11.50 -0.74
CA ALA A 45 2.69 -11.78 -2.17
C ALA A 45 3.14 -13.22 -2.45
N LYS A 46 4.18 -13.69 -1.75
CA LYS A 46 4.67 -15.07 -1.83
C LYS A 46 3.62 -16.07 -1.33
N THR A 47 2.99 -15.81 -0.19
CA THR A 47 2.03 -16.75 0.43
C THR A 47 0.75 -16.88 -0.40
N LEU A 48 0.29 -15.78 -0.99
CA LEU A 48 -0.89 -15.76 -1.85
C LEU A 48 -0.59 -16.08 -3.32
N ASN A 49 0.69 -16.25 -3.67
CA ASN A 49 1.16 -16.43 -5.05
C ASN A 49 0.59 -15.34 -5.99
N THR A 50 0.76 -14.09 -5.60
CA THR A 50 0.22 -12.92 -6.32
C THR A 50 1.28 -11.85 -6.53
N SER A 51 0.97 -10.85 -7.37
CA SER A 51 1.83 -9.69 -7.58
C SER A 51 1.73 -8.68 -6.44
N SER A 52 2.75 -7.85 -6.34
CA SER A 52 2.79 -6.70 -5.44
C SER A 52 3.42 -5.49 -6.12
N THR A 53 3.14 -4.30 -5.58
CA THR A 53 3.84 -3.08 -5.96
C THR A 53 4.89 -2.73 -4.91
N HIS A 54 5.89 -1.96 -5.32
CA HIS A 54 6.87 -1.36 -4.42
C HIS A 54 6.62 0.15 -4.28
N GLU A 55 7.32 0.80 -3.36
CA GLU A 55 7.24 2.25 -3.13
C GLU A 55 7.98 3.03 -4.24
N TYR A 56 7.23 3.63 -5.18
CA TYR A 56 7.82 4.41 -6.28
C TYR A 56 8.60 5.63 -5.79
N GLY A 57 8.13 6.30 -4.74
CA GLY A 57 8.81 7.46 -4.15
C GLY A 57 10.25 7.15 -3.71
N ARG A 58 10.49 5.98 -3.15
CA ARG A 58 11.84 5.50 -2.81
C ARG A 58 12.70 5.31 -4.06
N THR A 59 12.16 4.67 -5.08
CA THR A 59 12.86 4.44 -6.35
C THR A 59 13.30 5.76 -6.97
N LEU A 60 12.43 6.76 -7.02
CA LEU A 60 12.75 8.08 -7.55
C LEU A 60 13.79 8.81 -6.68
N TRP A 61 13.66 8.73 -5.35
CA TRP A 61 14.62 9.30 -4.39
C TRP A 61 16.02 8.72 -4.59
N GLU A 62 16.16 7.42 -4.73
CA GLU A 62 17.43 6.74 -5.01
C GLU A 62 18.03 7.16 -6.35
N GLN A 63 17.23 7.19 -7.42
CA GLN A 63 17.66 7.65 -8.76
C GLN A 63 18.16 9.09 -8.76
N ARG A 64 17.62 9.93 -7.89
CA ARG A 64 17.99 11.35 -7.75
C ARG A 64 18.99 11.62 -6.62
N SER A 65 19.71 10.60 -6.17
CA SER A 65 20.73 10.73 -5.11
C SER A 65 20.22 11.42 -3.84
N GLY A 66 18.99 11.09 -3.44
CA GLY A 66 18.40 11.58 -2.20
C GLY A 66 17.67 12.92 -2.29
N GLN A 67 17.44 13.45 -3.48
CA GLN A 67 16.77 14.74 -3.68
C GLN A 67 15.38 14.58 -4.29
N LEU A 68 14.37 15.05 -3.56
CA LEU A 68 12.99 15.20 -4.06
C LEU A 68 12.55 16.65 -3.85
N PHE A 69 11.72 17.14 -4.74
CA PHE A 69 11.14 18.48 -4.71
C PHE A 69 9.62 18.39 -4.53
N PHE A 70 9.01 19.49 -4.14
CA PHE A 70 7.56 19.55 -3.97
C PHE A 70 6.82 19.19 -5.27
N GLU A 71 7.33 19.63 -6.41
CA GLU A 71 6.78 19.36 -7.75
C GLU A 71 6.78 17.89 -8.13
N ASP A 72 7.63 17.07 -7.49
CA ASP A 72 7.68 15.63 -7.74
C ASP A 72 6.51 14.88 -7.09
N MET A 73 5.90 15.42 -6.04
CA MET A 73 4.93 14.71 -5.21
C MET A 73 3.69 14.24 -6.00
N GLU A 74 3.15 15.08 -6.88
CA GLU A 74 2.03 14.67 -7.74
C GLU A 74 2.44 13.58 -8.74
N ALA A 75 3.63 13.67 -9.31
CA ALA A 75 4.13 12.67 -10.23
C ALA A 75 4.35 11.32 -9.52
N ILE A 76 4.93 11.33 -8.31
CA ILE A 76 5.13 10.12 -7.49
C ILE A 76 3.78 9.43 -7.21
N ALA A 77 2.76 10.20 -6.79
CA ALA A 77 1.45 9.64 -6.50
C ALA A 77 0.78 9.03 -7.74
N LYS A 78 0.90 9.68 -8.90
CA LYS A 78 0.36 9.15 -10.16
C LYS A 78 1.07 7.89 -10.63
N GLU A 79 2.40 7.89 -10.57
CA GLU A 79 3.19 6.72 -10.97
C GLU A 79 2.93 5.52 -10.04
N GLN A 80 2.69 5.77 -8.74
CA GLN A 80 2.26 4.71 -7.81
C GLN A 80 0.95 4.08 -8.26
N ILE A 81 -0.05 4.89 -8.63
CA ILE A 81 -1.35 4.41 -9.14
C ILE A 81 -1.17 3.63 -10.45
N LEU A 82 -0.41 4.18 -11.41
CA LEU A 82 -0.15 3.51 -12.69
C LEU A 82 0.56 2.18 -12.52
N MET A 83 1.48 2.10 -11.56
CA MET A 83 2.16 0.85 -11.22
C MET A 83 1.19 -0.17 -10.62
N GLU A 84 0.25 0.25 -9.78
CA GLU A 84 -0.80 -0.63 -9.26
C GLU A 84 -1.70 -1.16 -10.37
N GLU A 85 -2.15 -0.29 -11.29
CA GLU A 85 -2.93 -0.67 -12.47
C GLU A 85 -2.18 -1.69 -13.34
N HIS A 86 -0.88 -1.46 -13.57
CA HIS A 86 -0.06 -2.39 -14.33
C HIS A 86 0.12 -3.73 -13.61
N GLN A 87 0.39 -3.73 -12.31
CA GLN A 87 0.59 -4.95 -11.53
C GLN A 87 -0.70 -5.75 -11.30
N ALA A 88 -1.87 -5.12 -11.37
CA ALA A 88 -3.16 -5.80 -11.30
C ALA A 88 -3.33 -6.86 -12.39
N GLN A 89 -2.70 -6.67 -13.57
CA GLN A 89 -2.73 -7.63 -14.68
C GLN A 89 -2.09 -8.99 -14.32
N TYR A 90 -1.17 -8.99 -13.35
CA TYR A 90 -0.43 -10.17 -12.91
C TYR A 90 -0.90 -10.67 -11.52
N ALA A 91 -1.87 -9.98 -10.94
CA ALA A 91 -2.37 -10.35 -9.62
C ALA A 91 -3.26 -11.60 -9.70
N HIS A 92 -3.09 -12.47 -8.71
CA HIS A 92 -3.94 -13.62 -8.48
C HIS A 92 -4.77 -13.38 -7.21
N LYS A 93 -6.10 -13.27 -7.36
CA LYS A 93 -7.11 -12.91 -6.33
C LYS A 93 -7.01 -11.47 -5.81
N VAL A 94 -5.86 -11.02 -5.36
CA VAL A 94 -5.63 -9.69 -4.79
C VAL A 94 -4.29 -9.12 -5.25
N LEU A 95 -4.16 -7.80 -5.33
CA LEU A 95 -2.89 -7.09 -5.47
C LEU A 95 -2.43 -6.58 -4.11
N ILE A 96 -1.17 -6.82 -3.74
CA ILE A 96 -0.59 -6.29 -2.50
C ILE A 96 0.17 -5.01 -2.81
N CYS A 97 -0.27 -3.88 -2.21
CA CYS A 97 0.28 -2.56 -2.47
C CYS A 97 1.20 -2.11 -1.31
N ASP A 98 2.50 -1.89 -1.59
CA ASP A 98 3.42 -1.25 -0.66
C ASP A 98 3.28 0.27 -0.84
N THR A 99 2.73 0.93 0.17
CA THR A 99 2.39 2.36 0.15
C THR A 99 1.27 2.78 -0.84
N SER A 100 1.01 4.08 -0.91
CA SER A 100 -0.10 4.66 -1.69
C SER A 100 0.10 6.16 -1.91
N PRO A 101 -0.74 6.85 -2.70
CA PRO A 101 -0.78 8.31 -2.77
C PRO A 101 -0.91 9.00 -1.40
N LEU A 102 -1.54 8.35 -0.41
CA LEU A 102 -1.61 8.83 0.97
C LEU A 102 -0.22 8.92 1.63
N THR A 103 0.67 8.00 1.33
CA THR A 103 2.07 8.05 1.78
C THR A 103 2.77 9.28 1.18
N THR A 104 2.60 9.52 -0.10
CA THR A 104 3.16 10.70 -0.78
C THR A 104 2.60 12.00 -0.18
N LEU A 105 1.30 12.03 0.15
CA LEU A 105 0.67 13.16 0.83
C LEU A 105 1.32 13.43 2.20
N PHE A 106 1.55 12.38 3.00
CA PHE A 106 2.26 12.50 4.27
C PHE A 106 3.65 13.08 4.10
N TYR A 107 4.45 12.53 3.17
CA TYR A 107 5.79 13.05 2.89
C TYR A 107 5.79 14.50 2.38
N SER A 108 4.84 14.87 1.49
CA SER A 108 4.69 16.24 1.01
C SER A 108 4.48 17.23 2.17
N ARG A 109 3.60 16.87 3.09
CA ARG A 109 3.31 17.69 4.26
C ARG A 109 4.51 17.80 5.22
N GLU A 110 5.18 16.69 5.51
CA GLU A 110 6.27 16.68 6.49
C GLU A 110 7.59 17.25 5.93
N MET A 111 7.82 17.15 4.61
CA MET A 111 9.03 17.66 3.98
C MET A 111 8.93 19.11 3.54
N PHE A 112 7.78 19.51 3.03
CA PHE A 112 7.59 20.82 2.39
C PHE A 112 6.60 21.71 3.13
N GLY A 113 5.90 21.21 4.15
CA GLY A 113 4.88 21.94 4.89
C GLY A 113 3.62 22.23 4.08
N MET A 114 3.46 21.62 2.89
CA MET A 114 2.34 21.87 2.00
C MET A 114 1.94 20.61 1.22
N VAL A 115 0.70 20.60 0.75
CA VAL A 115 0.13 19.55 -0.10
C VAL A 115 -0.63 20.25 -1.23
N SER A 116 -0.45 19.80 -2.48
CA SER A 116 -1.25 20.35 -3.58
C SER A 116 -2.68 19.78 -3.53
N PRO A 117 -3.70 20.55 -3.99
CA PRO A 117 -5.07 20.04 -4.08
C PRO A 117 -5.17 18.73 -4.87
N LYS A 118 -4.43 18.64 -5.97
CA LYS A 118 -4.43 17.43 -6.82
C LYS A 118 -3.84 16.20 -6.13
N LEU A 119 -2.82 16.37 -5.28
CA LEU A 119 -2.29 15.27 -4.48
C LEU A 119 -3.30 14.83 -3.41
N SER A 120 -4.03 15.78 -2.81
CA SER A 120 -5.12 15.46 -1.88
C SER A 120 -6.22 14.65 -2.58
N ASP A 121 -6.65 15.09 -3.76
CA ASP A 121 -7.67 14.37 -4.55
C ASP A 121 -7.18 12.93 -4.88
N LEU A 122 -5.94 12.77 -5.34
CA LEU A 122 -5.36 11.44 -5.63
C LEU A 122 -5.35 10.53 -4.39
N ALA A 123 -5.01 11.07 -3.22
CA ALA A 123 -4.98 10.30 -1.98
C ALA A 123 -6.38 9.96 -1.44
N GLU A 124 -7.37 10.83 -1.68
CA GLU A 124 -8.75 10.62 -1.24
C GLU A 124 -9.55 9.74 -2.20
N ASP A 125 -9.33 9.85 -3.50
CA ASP A 125 -10.10 9.14 -4.53
C ASP A 125 -9.61 7.71 -4.76
N HIS A 126 -8.32 7.45 -4.58
CA HIS A 126 -7.76 6.12 -4.77
C HIS A 126 -8.10 5.21 -3.59
N LYS A 127 -8.94 4.20 -3.84
CA LYS A 127 -9.52 3.32 -2.80
C LYS A 127 -8.84 1.95 -2.77
N TYR A 128 -8.87 1.36 -1.58
CA TYR A 128 -8.36 0.02 -1.32
C TYR A 128 -9.45 -0.81 -0.63
N ASP A 129 -9.50 -2.11 -0.94
CA ASP A 129 -10.50 -3.05 -0.40
C ASP A 129 -10.17 -3.49 1.03
N ALA A 130 -8.88 -3.47 1.38
CA ALA A 130 -8.40 -3.70 2.74
C ALA A 130 -7.15 -2.86 3.01
N ILE A 131 -7.03 -2.34 4.23
CA ILE A 131 -5.89 -1.51 4.67
C ILE A 131 -5.33 -2.09 5.96
N TYR A 132 -4.01 -2.33 5.97
CA TYR A 132 -3.27 -2.78 7.14
C TYR A 132 -2.16 -1.80 7.48
N ILE A 133 -2.06 -1.44 8.75
CA ILE A 133 -1.03 -0.53 9.26
C ILE A 133 -0.05 -1.34 10.11
N CYS A 134 1.20 -1.44 9.67
CA CYS A 134 2.26 -2.03 10.47
C CYS A 134 2.53 -1.18 11.71
N ASP A 135 2.41 -1.78 12.90
CA ASP A 135 2.76 -1.11 14.16
C ASP A 135 4.27 -0.87 14.25
N ASN A 136 4.63 0.07 15.12
CA ASN A 136 6.02 0.41 15.44
C ASN A 136 6.63 -0.49 16.55
N ASP A 137 6.15 -1.74 16.67
CA ASP A 137 6.50 -2.70 17.71
C ASP A 137 7.81 -3.46 17.46
N ILE A 138 8.47 -3.21 16.32
CA ILE A 138 9.80 -3.75 16.02
C ILE A 138 10.89 -2.67 16.16
N PRO A 139 12.16 -3.02 16.46
CA PRO A 139 13.24 -2.06 16.55
C PRO A 139 13.38 -1.21 15.27
N PHE A 140 13.74 0.07 15.46
CA PHE A 140 14.09 0.92 14.32
C PHE A 140 15.51 0.58 13.88
N GLU A 141 15.65 0.28 12.60
CA GLU A 141 16.94 0.04 11.95
C GLU A 141 17.23 1.15 10.95
N GLN A 142 18.41 1.76 11.03
CA GLN A 142 18.87 2.77 10.09
C GLN A 142 19.62 2.10 8.94
N ASP A 143 19.12 2.28 7.70
CA ASP A 143 19.74 1.76 6.47
C ASP A 143 20.43 2.84 5.63
N GLY A 144 20.53 4.07 6.14
CA GLY A 144 21.10 5.21 5.44
C GLY A 144 20.10 5.99 4.57
N THR A 145 18.90 5.47 4.36
CA THR A 145 17.84 6.14 3.60
C THR A 145 16.71 6.64 4.48
N ARG A 146 16.57 6.06 5.68
CA ARG A 146 15.53 6.37 6.66
C ARG A 146 15.87 7.62 7.46
N ARG A 147 14.86 8.34 7.89
CA ARG A 147 15.03 9.54 8.72
C ARG A 147 15.35 9.18 10.18
N ASP A 148 14.35 9.12 11.02
CA ASP A 148 14.52 8.81 12.44
C ASP A 148 13.24 8.20 13.04
N THR A 149 13.34 7.82 14.32
CA THR A 149 12.22 7.25 15.06
C THR A 149 11.05 8.22 15.19
N ALA A 150 11.31 9.53 15.37
CA ALA A 150 10.24 10.52 15.50
C ALA A 150 9.44 10.67 14.19
N PHE A 151 10.11 10.61 13.04
CA PHE A 151 9.44 10.61 11.74
C PHE A 151 8.59 9.35 11.53
N ARG A 152 9.10 8.19 11.94
CA ARG A 152 8.36 6.92 11.95
C ARG A 152 7.07 7.01 12.80
N GLU A 153 7.14 7.58 14.00
CA GLU A 153 5.99 7.78 14.87
C GLU A 153 4.96 8.72 14.26
N LYS A 154 5.41 9.84 13.69
CA LYS A 154 4.52 10.76 12.97
C LYS A 154 3.79 10.11 11.80
N ALA A 155 4.47 9.25 11.03
CA ALA A 155 3.86 8.52 9.93
C ALA A 155 2.79 7.55 10.45
N TYR A 156 3.08 6.80 11.50
CA TYR A 156 2.13 5.89 12.12
C TYR A 156 0.88 6.63 12.61
N ASP A 157 1.05 7.69 13.40
CA ASP A 157 -0.05 8.51 13.93
C ASP A 157 -0.90 9.11 12.80
N PHE A 158 -0.24 9.55 11.71
CA PHE A 158 -0.93 10.07 10.55
C PHE A 158 -1.82 9.01 9.89
N TYR A 159 -1.29 7.80 9.64
CA TYR A 159 -2.08 6.74 9.01
C TYR A 159 -3.23 6.26 9.89
N VAL A 160 -3.00 6.08 11.19
CA VAL A 160 -4.03 5.72 12.15
C VAL A 160 -5.15 6.76 12.19
N LYS A 161 -4.79 8.04 12.18
CA LYS A 161 -5.77 9.14 12.20
C LYS A 161 -6.52 9.26 10.88
N PHE A 162 -5.83 9.13 9.74
CA PHE A 162 -6.42 9.33 8.41
C PHE A 162 -7.31 8.15 8.01
N CYS A 163 -6.83 6.93 8.16
CA CYS A 163 -7.58 5.73 7.78
C CYS A 163 -8.71 5.39 8.77
N GLY A 164 -8.60 5.87 10.03
CA GLY A 164 -9.48 5.41 11.11
C GLY A 164 -9.23 3.94 11.46
N VAL A 165 -9.34 3.59 12.74
CA VAL A 165 -9.12 2.21 13.22
C VAL A 165 -10.24 1.81 14.13
N PRO A 166 -10.63 0.54 14.14
CA PRO A 166 -11.36 -0.14 13.06
C PRO A 166 -12.71 0.54 12.79
N PRO A 167 -13.42 0.28 11.72
CA PRO A 167 -13.37 -0.91 10.85
C PRO A 167 -12.60 -0.71 9.52
N TYR A 168 -12.05 0.47 9.25
CA TYR A 168 -11.50 0.80 7.93
C TYR A 168 -10.07 0.32 7.72
N ALA A 169 -9.26 0.33 8.79
CA ALA A 169 -7.90 -0.21 8.76
C ALA A 169 -7.64 -1.11 9.98
N ILE A 170 -6.75 -2.07 9.83
CA ILE A 170 -6.34 -2.99 10.90
C ILE A 170 -4.86 -2.76 11.21
N ILE A 171 -4.53 -2.59 12.49
CA ILE A 171 -3.13 -2.54 12.94
C ILE A 171 -2.63 -3.97 13.08
N VAL A 172 -1.50 -4.28 12.41
CA VAL A 172 -0.84 -5.59 12.48
C VAL A 172 0.44 -5.50 13.30
N ARG A 173 0.70 -6.51 14.14
CA ARG A 173 1.74 -6.54 15.16
C ARG A 173 2.49 -7.86 15.20
N GLY A 174 3.67 -7.85 15.81
CA GLY A 174 4.48 -9.03 16.06
C GLY A 174 5.44 -9.35 14.93
N THR A 175 5.83 -10.61 14.84
CA THR A 175 6.71 -11.12 13.77
C THR A 175 6.06 -11.07 12.40
N VAL A 176 6.85 -11.28 11.35
CA VAL A 176 6.32 -11.32 9.96
C VAL A 176 5.26 -12.39 9.83
N GLU A 177 5.47 -13.57 10.40
CA GLU A 177 4.54 -14.71 10.37
C GLU A 177 3.22 -14.38 11.07
N GLU A 178 3.29 -13.72 12.23
CA GLU A 178 2.10 -13.29 12.97
C GLU A 178 1.31 -12.24 12.20
N ARG A 179 2.00 -11.25 11.60
CA ARG A 179 1.36 -10.22 10.75
C ARG A 179 0.72 -10.83 9.51
N VAL A 180 1.40 -11.74 8.83
CA VAL A 180 0.85 -12.50 7.68
C VAL A 180 -0.42 -13.25 8.12
N SER A 181 -0.39 -13.93 9.26
CA SER A 181 -1.56 -14.64 9.80
C SER A 181 -2.74 -13.72 10.07
N GLN A 182 -2.49 -12.55 10.68
CA GLN A 182 -3.53 -11.53 10.95
C GLN A 182 -4.17 -11.05 9.64
N VAL A 183 -3.36 -10.69 8.65
CA VAL A 183 -3.84 -10.24 7.33
C VAL A 183 -4.66 -11.32 6.63
N LEU A 184 -4.13 -12.55 6.56
CA LEU A 184 -4.83 -13.66 5.87
C LEU A 184 -6.15 -14.02 6.53
N THR A 185 -6.24 -13.93 7.85
CA THR A 185 -7.49 -14.20 8.59
C THR A 185 -8.56 -13.17 8.20
N ASP A 186 -8.24 -11.88 8.23
CA ASP A 186 -9.18 -10.82 7.87
C ASP A 186 -9.55 -10.86 6.37
N LEU A 187 -8.58 -11.11 5.46
CA LEU A 187 -8.88 -11.24 4.03
C LEU A 187 -9.84 -12.41 3.74
N LYS A 188 -9.71 -13.52 4.45
CA LYS A 188 -10.66 -14.66 4.35
C LYS A 188 -12.04 -14.30 4.87
N GLU A 189 -12.12 -13.61 6.02
CA GLU A 189 -13.39 -13.14 6.58
C GLU A 189 -14.11 -12.16 5.65
N LYS A 190 -13.34 -11.34 4.93
CA LYS A 190 -13.86 -10.43 3.89
C LYS A 190 -14.19 -11.13 2.56
N GLY A 191 -13.80 -12.40 2.38
CA GLY A 191 -13.98 -13.15 1.13
C GLY A 191 -13.13 -12.64 -0.03
N LEU A 192 -11.96 -12.06 0.27
CA LEU A 192 -11.01 -11.54 -0.73
C LEU A 192 -9.97 -12.60 -1.17
N VAL A 193 -9.76 -13.65 -0.36
CA VAL A 193 -8.82 -14.74 -0.64
C VAL A 193 -9.39 -16.11 -0.26
#